data_f005b84aa80ad9121475dc8a417564e6
#
_entry.id   f005b84aa80ad9121475dc8a417564e6
#
_cell.length_a   1.000
_cell.length_b   1.000
_cell.length_c   1.000
_cell.angle_alpha   90.00
_cell.angle_beta   90.00
_cell.angle_gamma   90.00
#
_symmetry.space_group_name_H-M   'P 1'
#
loop_
_entity.id
_entity.type
_entity.pdbx_description
1 polymer ?
#
loop_
_entity_poly.entity_id
_entity_poly.type
_entity_poly.pdbx_seq_one_letter_code
_entity_poly.pdbx_strand_id
1 'polypeptide(L)'
;MAMATTSLSLLLLFLSLLTPLLAHPTPLQPSPYLSPPTVVFPDYHKMTTHFKIYTYDPPKSFHFTTPPETKFHNSLLNSQFLTRNPNEAHLFFVPFPHDFSTRQLSRFIRDLRQNFPYWNRTLGADHFFVSRAGIAYAPDRNVLELKKNAVQISFFPTTSGNFIPHKDITLPPLHSNPSPLALPHAPANKTASFLGFMKLDVKSQSQSQSQSDKSLVQEMEGDPEFAFASEPLDLGESRFCLFLYGGDLTWVGEAMRVGCVLVVITDRPIQDLPLIDVVRWSEIAVFVGPRGGVGELKRVLSGIGDERYERMRGLGVVAAQHFVWNATPQPYDAFYMVMYQLWLRRHAIRYARREWV
;
A
#
# COMPACT_ATOMS: atom_id res chain seq x y z
N MET A 1 -31.57 -7.12 65.30
CA MET A 1 -31.38 -6.06 64.28
C MET A 1 -29.97 -6.01 63.67
N ALA A 2 -29.10 -6.97 63.92
CA ALA A 2 -27.68 -6.93 63.38
C ALA A 2 -27.44 -7.81 62.14
N MET A 3 -28.39 -8.61 61.67
CA MET A 3 -28.20 -9.47 60.49
C MET A 3 -28.60 -8.83 59.11
N ALA A 4 -29.35 -7.72 59.10
CA ALA A 4 -29.84 -7.11 57.89
C ALA A 4 -28.82 -6.11 57.29
N THR A 5 -27.89 -5.58 58.08
CA THR A 5 -26.91 -4.58 57.65
C THR A 5 -25.69 -5.19 56.95
N THR A 6 -25.34 -6.45 57.26
CA THR A 6 -24.19 -7.13 56.60
C THR A 6 -24.53 -7.60 55.20
N SER A 7 -25.80 -7.93 54.92
CA SER A 7 -26.23 -8.34 53.56
C SER A 7 -26.25 -7.18 52.58
N LEU A 8 -26.61 -5.99 53.00
CA LEU A 8 -26.65 -4.80 52.14
C LEU A 8 -25.25 -4.29 51.77
N SER A 9 -24.28 -4.37 52.71
CA SER A 9 -22.88 -3.99 52.44
C SER A 9 -22.18 -4.95 51.50
N LEU A 10 -22.46 -6.24 51.56
CA LEU A 10 -21.93 -7.24 50.60
C LEU A 10 -22.53 -7.05 49.20
N LEU A 11 -23.82 -6.67 49.11
CA LEU A 11 -24.48 -6.42 47.82
C LEU A 11 -23.90 -5.16 47.15
N LEU A 12 -23.61 -4.12 47.92
CA LEU A 12 -22.98 -2.88 47.44
C LEU A 12 -21.52 -3.12 47.01
N LEU A 13 -20.77 -3.96 47.71
CA LEU A 13 -19.42 -4.38 47.29
C LEU A 13 -19.43 -5.21 46.02
N PHE A 14 -20.40 -6.12 45.85
CA PHE A 14 -20.57 -6.87 44.60
C PHE A 14 -20.98 -5.97 43.42
N LEU A 15 -21.85 -4.96 43.64
CA LEU A 15 -22.21 -4.00 42.60
C LEU A 15 -21.02 -3.11 42.23
N SER A 16 -20.15 -2.72 43.15
CA SER A 16 -18.95 -1.91 42.83
C SER A 16 -17.84 -2.70 42.13
N LEU A 17 -17.80 -4.02 42.27
CA LEU A 17 -16.90 -4.91 41.56
C LEU A 17 -17.42 -5.27 40.15
N LEU A 18 -18.73 -5.14 39.90
CA LEU A 18 -19.34 -5.37 38.57
C LEU A 18 -19.31 -4.14 37.66
N THR A 19 -19.10 -2.94 38.21
CA THR A 19 -19.04 -1.71 37.40
C THR A 19 -17.88 -1.67 36.39
N PRO A 20 -16.67 -2.23 36.61
CA PRO A 20 -15.66 -2.30 35.58
C PRO A 20 -15.95 -3.35 34.47
N LEU A 21 -16.87 -4.32 34.71
CA LEU A 21 -17.26 -5.27 33.65
C LEU A 21 -18.28 -4.71 32.66
N LEU A 22 -18.90 -3.56 32.97
CA LEU A 22 -19.82 -2.82 32.09
C LEU A 22 -19.15 -1.59 31.46
N ALA A 23 -17.81 -1.49 31.47
CA ALA A 23 -17.11 -0.53 30.70
C ALA A 23 -17.46 -0.77 29.22
N HIS A 24 -18.34 0.08 28.67
CA HIS A 24 -18.58 0.12 27.24
C HIS A 24 -17.23 0.21 26.55
N PRO A 25 -16.95 -0.62 25.53
CA PRO A 25 -15.72 -0.48 24.78
C PRO A 25 -15.64 0.97 24.32
N THR A 26 -14.63 1.71 24.77
CA THR A 26 -14.36 3.05 24.27
C THR A 26 -14.38 2.96 22.75
N PRO A 27 -15.14 3.79 22.04
CA PRO A 27 -15.17 3.75 20.59
C PRO A 27 -13.72 3.83 20.11
N LEU A 28 -13.31 2.84 19.34
CA LEU A 28 -11.97 2.78 18.76
C LEU A 28 -11.73 4.11 18.03
N GLN A 29 -10.70 4.83 18.44
CA GLN A 29 -10.36 6.08 17.75
C GLN A 29 -10.18 5.79 16.26
N PRO A 30 -10.69 6.67 15.39
CA PRO A 30 -10.51 6.54 13.95
C PRO A 30 -9.03 6.34 13.61
N SER A 31 -8.73 5.34 12.82
CA SER A 31 -7.35 4.98 12.49
C SER A 31 -7.25 4.64 11.00
N PRO A 32 -6.19 5.04 10.30
CA PRO A 32 -6.00 4.67 8.90
C PRO A 32 -5.56 3.21 8.72
N TYR A 33 -5.39 2.45 9.80
CA TYR A 33 -4.89 1.09 9.74
C TYR A 33 -6.01 0.05 9.76
N LEU A 34 -5.79 -1.07 9.06
CA LEU A 34 -6.72 -2.22 9.06
C LEU A 34 -6.85 -2.84 10.44
N SER A 35 -5.73 -3.05 11.12
CA SER A 35 -5.69 -3.53 12.49
C SER A 35 -5.61 -2.38 13.48
N PRO A 36 -6.09 -2.52 14.71
CA PRO A 36 -5.97 -1.49 15.72
C PRO A 36 -4.50 -1.07 15.93
N PRO A 37 -4.23 0.21 16.22
CA PRO A 37 -2.88 0.71 16.51
C PRO A 37 -2.16 -0.07 17.61
N THR A 38 -2.89 -0.57 18.61
CA THR A 38 -2.39 -1.43 19.68
C THR A 38 -1.84 -2.78 19.21
N VAL A 39 -2.17 -3.20 18.00
CA VAL A 39 -1.65 -4.41 17.34
C VAL A 39 -0.55 -4.05 16.32
N VAL A 40 -0.82 -3.05 15.49
CA VAL A 40 0.09 -2.63 14.40
C VAL A 40 1.45 -2.19 14.95
N PHE A 41 1.48 -1.28 15.91
CA PHE A 41 2.75 -0.72 16.38
C PHE A 41 3.63 -1.71 17.14
N PRO A 42 3.14 -2.55 18.05
CA PRO A 42 3.97 -3.60 18.65
C PRO A 42 4.47 -4.63 17.63
N ASP A 43 3.66 -5.03 16.64
CA ASP A 43 4.10 -5.97 15.62
C ASP A 43 5.10 -5.34 14.64
N TYR A 44 4.91 -4.07 14.27
CA TYR A 44 5.89 -3.29 13.53
C TYR A 44 7.23 -3.20 14.29
N HIS A 45 7.20 -2.96 15.59
CA HIS A 45 8.41 -2.94 16.40
C HIS A 45 9.11 -4.31 16.44
N LYS A 46 8.36 -5.41 16.52
CA LYS A 46 8.93 -6.76 16.38
C LYS A 46 9.60 -6.95 15.02
N MET A 47 8.98 -6.48 13.95
CA MET A 47 9.58 -6.49 12.61
C MET A 47 10.91 -5.73 12.59
N THR A 48 10.95 -4.50 13.08
CA THR A 48 12.19 -3.70 13.07
C THR A 48 13.32 -4.34 13.86
N THR A 49 13.02 -5.09 14.91
CA THR A 49 14.01 -5.74 15.78
C THR A 49 14.48 -7.09 15.24
N HIS A 50 13.60 -7.89 14.67
CA HIS A 50 13.88 -9.31 14.41
C HIS A 50 13.93 -9.68 12.92
N PHE A 51 13.30 -8.89 12.04
CA PHE A 51 13.21 -9.26 10.63
C PHE A 51 14.57 -9.24 9.96
N LYS A 52 14.94 -10.35 9.30
CA LYS A 52 16.20 -10.49 8.57
C LYS A 52 15.94 -11.01 7.17
N ILE A 53 16.66 -10.43 6.22
CA ILE A 53 16.58 -10.74 4.78
C ILE A 53 17.98 -11.08 4.30
N TYR A 54 18.10 -12.23 3.64
CA TYR A 54 19.30 -12.58 2.89
C TYR A 54 19.11 -12.20 1.42
N THR A 55 20.13 -11.64 0.81
CA THR A 55 20.11 -11.27 -0.62
C THR A 55 21.07 -12.19 -1.36
N TYR A 56 20.59 -12.87 -2.40
CA TYR A 56 21.48 -13.58 -3.32
C TYR A 56 22.30 -12.59 -4.15
N ASP A 57 23.48 -13.04 -4.57
CA ASP A 57 24.28 -12.23 -5.48
C ASP A 57 23.54 -12.08 -6.82
N PRO A 58 23.45 -10.85 -7.33
CA PRO A 58 22.85 -10.63 -8.65
C PRO A 58 23.70 -11.26 -9.76
N PRO A 59 23.11 -11.54 -10.93
CA PRO A 59 23.89 -11.90 -12.10
C PRO A 59 25.01 -10.90 -12.38
N LYS A 60 26.15 -11.36 -12.88
CA LYS A 60 27.31 -10.50 -13.14
C LYS A 60 26.90 -9.29 -14.01
N SER A 61 27.37 -8.11 -13.63
CA SER A 61 27.09 -6.82 -14.30
C SER A 61 25.62 -6.37 -14.27
N PHE A 62 24.78 -6.95 -13.39
CA PHE A 62 23.41 -6.51 -13.27
C PHE A 62 23.24 -5.37 -12.28
N HIS A 63 22.42 -4.41 -12.65
CA HIS A 63 21.86 -3.37 -11.76
C HIS A 63 20.43 -3.04 -12.20
N PHE A 64 19.62 -2.63 -11.25
CA PHE A 64 18.26 -2.17 -11.55
C PHE A 64 18.31 -0.84 -12.32
N THR A 65 17.49 -0.71 -13.35
CA THR A 65 17.50 0.45 -14.26
C THR A 65 16.32 1.40 -14.01
N THR A 66 15.22 0.89 -13.45
CA THR A 66 14.06 1.74 -13.15
C THR A 66 14.21 2.40 -11.79
N PRO A 67 13.78 3.68 -11.63
CA PRO A 67 13.94 4.40 -10.38
C PRO A 67 13.31 3.70 -9.15
N PRO A 68 12.08 3.14 -9.20
CA PRO A 68 11.51 2.46 -8.04
C PRO A 68 12.25 1.19 -7.64
N GLU A 69 12.70 0.36 -8.61
CA GLU A 69 13.49 -0.85 -8.33
C GLU A 69 14.83 -0.49 -7.70
N THR A 70 15.52 0.49 -8.30
CA THR A 70 16.80 1.00 -7.82
C THR A 70 16.66 1.56 -6.40
N LYS A 71 15.62 2.35 -6.17
CA LYS A 71 15.35 2.93 -4.85
C LYS A 71 15.09 1.86 -3.80
N PHE A 72 14.22 0.89 -4.10
CA PHE A 72 13.94 -0.23 -3.21
C PHE A 72 15.20 -1.04 -2.90
N HIS A 73 15.96 -1.43 -3.93
CA HIS A 73 17.18 -2.23 -3.79
C HIS A 73 18.24 -1.51 -2.96
N ASN A 74 18.52 -0.23 -3.26
CA ASN A 74 19.47 0.57 -2.49
C ASN A 74 19.01 0.74 -1.03
N SER A 75 17.72 0.93 -0.79
CA SER A 75 17.15 1.00 0.54
C SER A 75 17.34 -0.32 1.30
N LEU A 76 17.16 -1.46 0.63
CA LEU A 76 17.37 -2.79 1.23
C LEU A 76 18.84 -3.01 1.60
N LEU A 77 19.77 -2.69 0.67
CA LEU A 77 21.20 -2.87 0.90
C LEU A 77 21.74 -2.02 2.06
N ASN A 78 21.14 -0.84 2.29
CA ASN A 78 21.52 0.07 3.38
C ASN A 78 20.65 -0.08 4.63
N SER A 79 19.83 -1.14 4.72
CA SER A 79 18.92 -1.33 5.84
C SER A 79 19.45 -2.28 6.90
N GLN A 80 18.91 -2.16 8.11
CA GLN A 80 19.17 -3.09 9.22
C GLN A 80 18.59 -4.49 9.02
N PHE A 81 17.75 -4.66 7.98
CA PHE A 81 17.11 -5.94 7.69
C PHE A 81 18.07 -6.91 6.99
N LEU A 82 19.12 -6.41 6.34
CA LEU A 82 20.06 -7.25 5.63
C LEU A 82 20.90 -8.11 6.59
N THR A 83 21.00 -9.40 6.29
CA THR A 83 21.93 -10.32 6.97
C THR A 83 22.82 -11.02 5.96
N ARG A 84 24.08 -11.27 6.37
CA ARG A 84 25.02 -12.12 5.62
C ARG A 84 24.89 -13.60 5.97
N ASN A 85 24.20 -13.92 7.07
CA ASN A 85 23.96 -15.29 7.50
C ASN A 85 22.58 -15.77 7.00
N PRO A 86 22.53 -16.64 5.99
CA PRO A 86 21.25 -17.12 5.44
C PRO A 86 20.43 -17.96 6.44
N ASN A 87 21.05 -18.48 7.50
CA ASN A 87 20.33 -19.25 8.52
C ASN A 87 19.49 -18.36 9.45
N GLU A 88 19.82 -17.07 9.55
CA GLU A 88 19.04 -16.07 10.30
C GLU A 88 17.91 -15.45 9.47
N ALA A 89 17.95 -15.63 8.15
CA ALA A 89 17.02 -15.00 7.25
C ALA A 89 15.60 -15.55 7.42
N HIS A 90 14.64 -14.64 7.48
CA HIS A 90 13.22 -14.94 7.41
C HIS A 90 12.74 -15.02 5.97
N LEU A 91 13.29 -14.16 5.11
CA LEU A 91 13.01 -14.12 3.67
C LEU A 91 14.32 -13.96 2.89
N PHE A 92 14.26 -14.37 1.60
CA PHE A 92 15.36 -14.34 0.65
C PHE A 92 15.01 -13.44 -0.53
N PHE A 93 15.83 -12.42 -0.76
CA PHE A 93 15.65 -11.54 -1.93
C PHE A 93 16.39 -12.12 -3.15
N VAL A 94 15.66 -12.20 -4.27
CA VAL A 94 16.17 -12.74 -5.55
C VAL A 94 16.29 -11.59 -6.55
N PRO A 95 17.46 -10.97 -6.71
CA PRO A 95 17.68 -9.89 -7.67
C PRO A 95 17.92 -10.46 -9.08
N PHE A 96 17.12 -10.02 -10.05
CA PHE A 96 17.33 -10.34 -11.45
C PHE A 96 16.81 -9.23 -12.38
N PRO A 97 17.33 -9.12 -13.63
CA PRO A 97 16.85 -8.14 -14.61
C PRO A 97 15.39 -8.34 -14.98
N HIS A 98 14.65 -7.23 -15.13
CA HIS A 98 13.24 -7.26 -15.55
C HIS A 98 13.04 -7.73 -17.00
N ASP A 99 14.07 -7.65 -17.82
CA ASP A 99 14.10 -8.05 -19.24
C ASP A 99 14.54 -9.51 -19.46
N PHE A 100 14.75 -10.28 -18.39
CA PHE A 100 15.03 -11.71 -18.52
C PHE A 100 13.92 -12.41 -19.30
N SER A 101 14.31 -13.10 -20.37
CA SER A 101 13.43 -14.07 -21.05
C SER A 101 13.10 -15.22 -20.09
N THR A 102 11.98 -15.91 -20.33
CA THR A 102 11.58 -17.10 -19.54
C THR A 102 12.72 -18.11 -19.42
N ARG A 103 13.50 -18.31 -20.50
CA ARG A 103 14.65 -19.23 -20.51
C ARG A 103 15.78 -18.77 -19.60
N GLN A 104 16.10 -17.47 -19.59
CA GLN A 104 17.15 -16.90 -18.71
C GLN A 104 16.72 -16.98 -17.25
N LEU A 105 15.47 -16.63 -16.96
CA LEU A 105 14.92 -16.71 -15.61
C LEU A 105 14.90 -18.17 -15.12
N SER A 106 14.48 -19.12 -15.95
CA SER A 106 14.50 -20.54 -15.61
C SER A 106 15.91 -21.05 -15.27
N ARG A 107 16.91 -20.65 -16.05
CA ARG A 107 18.32 -21.00 -15.78
C ARG A 107 18.77 -20.42 -14.45
N PHE A 108 18.50 -19.14 -14.22
CA PHE A 108 18.89 -18.46 -12.99
C PHE A 108 18.28 -19.13 -11.75
N ILE A 109 16.99 -19.43 -11.75
CA ILE A 109 16.33 -20.14 -10.63
C ILE A 109 16.89 -21.59 -10.48
N ARG A 110 17.16 -22.26 -11.57
CA ARG A 110 17.81 -23.60 -11.52
C ARG A 110 19.19 -23.52 -10.85
N ASP A 111 19.98 -22.52 -11.21
CA ASP A 111 21.32 -22.33 -10.66
C ASP A 111 21.24 -21.98 -9.15
N LEU A 112 20.28 -21.17 -8.72
CA LEU A 112 20.00 -20.94 -7.30
C LEU A 112 19.66 -22.24 -6.57
N ARG A 113 18.83 -23.09 -7.15
CA ARG A 113 18.43 -24.39 -6.56
C ARG A 113 19.59 -25.37 -6.42
N GLN A 114 20.53 -25.32 -7.36
CA GLN A 114 21.70 -26.22 -7.36
C GLN A 114 22.79 -25.76 -6.38
N ASN A 115 22.99 -24.44 -6.27
CA ASN A 115 24.07 -23.87 -5.49
C ASN A 115 23.69 -23.58 -4.03
N PHE A 116 22.37 -23.44 -3.74
CA PHE A 116 21.90 -23.09 -2.41
C PHE A 116 20.75 -24.01 -1.95
N PRO A 117 20.76 -24.49 -0.69
CA PRO A 117 19.75 -25.39 -0.17
C PRO A 117 18.41 -24.69 0.13
N TYR A 118 18.41 -23.35 0.21
CA TYR A 118 17.30 -22.56 0.76
C TYR A 118 16.08 -22.58 -0.14
N TRP A 119 16.26 -22.51 -1.46
CA TRP A 119 15.14 -22.62 -2.41
C TRP A 119 14.36 -23.92 -2.25
N ASN A 120 15.07 -25.05 -2.23
CA ASN A 120 14.46 -26.36 -2.18
C ASN A 120 13.71 -26.63 -0.87
N ARG A 121 14.15 -26.03 0.23
CA ARG A 121 13.50 -26.09 1.56
C ARG A 121 12.05 -25.64 1.50
N THR A 122 11.75 -24.67 0.67
CA THR A 122 10.47 -23.95 0.64
C THR A 122 9.84 -23.92 -0.75
N LEU A 123 10.53 -24.42 -1.77
CA LEU A 123 10.17 -24.27 -3.19
C LEU A 123 9.99 -22.78 -3.56
N GLY A 124 10.82 -21.91 -2.97
CA GLY A 124 10.77 -20.47 -3.17
C GLY A 124 9.72 -19.72 -2.35
N ALA A 125 8.97 -20.37 -1.44
CA ALA A 125 7.88 -19.71 -0.72
C ALA A 125 8.35 -18.66 0.31
N ASP A 126 9.58 -18.73 0.78
CA ASP A 126 10.22 -17.71 1.63
C ASP A 126 11.12 -16.76 0.81
N HIS A 127 10.92 -16.70 -0.50
CA HIS A 127 11.64 -15.80 -1.40
C HIS A 127 10.74 -14.67 -1.90
N PHE A 128 11.36 -13.56 -2.26
CA PHE A 128 10.65 -12.46 -2.91
C PHE A 128 11.55 -11.80 -3.96
N PHE A 129 10.94 -11.10 -4.89
CA PHE A 129 11.63 -10.39 -5.96
C PHE A 129 10.86 -9.12 -6.34
N VAL A 130 11.52 -8.19 -7.01
CA VAL A 130 10.90 -6.97 -7.56
C VAL A 130 10.76 -7.13 -9.06
N SER A 131 9.57 -6.83 -9.59
CA SER A 131 9.32 -6.84 -11.03
C SER A 131 8.23 -5.84 -11.38
N ARG A 132 8.56 -4.89 -12.25
CA ARG A 132 7.65 -3.82 -12.68
C ARG A 132 6.29 -4.33 -13.15
N ALA A 133 6.29 -5.20 -14.15
CA ALA A 133 5.09 -5.75 -14.76
C ALA A 133 4.67 -7.11 -14.17
N GLY A 134 5.46 -7.64 -13.24
CA GLY A 134 5.29 -9.00 -12.75
C GLY A 134 5.70 -10.07 -13.77
N ILE A 135 5.76 -11.31 -13.30
CA ILE A 135 6.10 -12.47 -14.10
C ILE A 135 4.81 -13.16 -14.56
N ALA A 136 4.69 -13.44 -15.86
CA ALA A 136 3.60 -14.23 -16.41
C ALA A 136 3.74 -15.72 -16.04
N TYR A 137 2.63 -16.42 -16.07
CA TYR A 137 2.66 -17.89 -15.99
C TYR A 137 3.37 -18.48 -17.21
N ALA A 138 4.29 -19.39 -16.96
CA ALA A 138 5.03 -20.12 -17.99
C ALA A 138 5.02 -21.62 -17.67
N PRO A 139 5.08 -22.51 -18.67
CA PRO A 139 5.08 -23.95 -18.45
C PRO A 139 6.39 -24.48 -17.83
N ASP A 140 7.44 -23.66 -17.80
CA ASP A 140 8.71 -24.01 -17.17
C ASP A 140 8.55 -24.11 -15.64
N ARG A 141 8.98 -25.23 -15.07
CA ARG A 141 8.83 -25.53 -13.65
C ARG A 141 9.46 -24.47 -12.73
N ASN A 142 10.66 -24.00 -13.05
CA ASN A 142 11.37 -23.05 -12.18
C ASN A 142 10.66 -21.70 -12.17
N VAL A 143 10.23 -21.23 -13.34
CA VAL A 143 9.49 -19.97 -13.46
C VAL A 143 8.10 -20.11 -12.83
N LEU A 144 7.46 -21.26 -12.98
CA LEU A 144 6.17 -21.54 -12.37
C LEU A 144 6.25 -21.56 -10.84
N GLU A 145 7.28 -22.19 -10.27
CA GLU A 145 7.51 -22.19 -8.83
C GLU A 145 7.79 -20.77 -8.30
N LEU A 146 8.64 -20.01 -8.99
CA LEU A 146 8.88 -18.60 -8.65
C LEU A 146 7.57 -17.81 -8.67
N LYS A 147 6.78 -17.91 -9.72
CA LYS A 147 5.51 -17.20 -9.88
C LYS A 147 4.48 -17.58 -8.83
N LYS A 148 4.34 -18.85 -8.52
CA LYS A 148 3.30 -19.33 -7.58
C LYS A 148 3.68 -19.13 -6.13
N ASN A 149 4.95 -19.31 -5.78
CA ASN A 149 5.37 -19.43 -4.39
C ASN A 149 6.03 -18.17 -3.85
N ALA A 150 6.94 -17.53 -4.62
CA ALA A 150 7.65 -16.34 -4.16
C ALA A 150 6.75 -15.10 -4.18
N VAL A 151 6.96 -14.18 -3.24
CA VAL A 151 6.26 -12.90 -3.19
C VAL A 151 6.80 -11.99 -4.29
N GLN A 152 5.95 -11.55 -5.18
CA GLN A 152 6.27 -10.55 -6.18
C GLN A 152 5.97 -9.16 -5.63
N ILE A 153 6.95 -8.26 -5.72
CA ILE A 153 6.77 -6.84 -5.46
C ILE A 153 6.65 -6.13 -6.81
N SER A 154 5.47 -5.60 -7.09
CA SER A 154 5.15 -4.92 -8.35
C SER A 154 5.04 -3.41 -8.18
N PHE A 155 4.99 -2.67 -9.28
CA PHE A 155 4.67 -1.25 -9.25
C PHE A 155 3.16 -1.06 -9.29
N PHE A 156 2.69 -0.08 -8.56
CA PHE A 156 1.30 0.34 -8.59
C PHE A 156 1.08 1.41 -9.68
N PRO A 157 0.02 1.32 -10.48
CA PRO A 157 -0.96 0.23 -10.56
C PRO A 157 -0.45 -0.97 -11.38
N THR A 158 -0.92 -2.18 -11.06
CA THR A 158 -0.54 -3.38 -11.80
C THR A 158 -1.45 -3.58 -13.01
N THR A 159 -0.94 -3.25 -14.19
CA THR A 159 -1.74 -3.28 -15.45
C THR A 159 -1.65 -4.60 -16.20
N SER A 160 -0.68 -5.45 -15.89
CA SER A 160 -0.33 -6.65 -16.68
C SER A 160 -1.18 -7.90 -16.40
N GLY A 161 -2.04 -7.90 -15.39
CA GLY A 161 -2.76 -9.11 -14.95
C GLY A 161 -1.88 -10.19 -14.29
N ASN A 162 -0.60 -9.90 -14.09
CA ASN A 162 0.36 -10.83 -13.49
C ASN A 162 0.46 -10.72 -11.96
N PHE A 163 -0.41 -9.97 -11.33
CA PHE A 163 -0.45 -9.77 -9.88
C PHE A 163 -1.38 -10.80 -9.21
N ILE A 164 -0.92 -11.38 -8.11
CA ILE A 164 -1.70 -12.34 -7.30
C ILE A 164 -2.02 -11.70 -5.94
N PRO A 165 -3.23 -11.16 -5.73
CA PRO A 165 -3.54 -10.24 -4.62
C PRO A 165 -3.26 -10.80 -3.22
N HIS A 166 -3.52 -12.09 -2.99
CA HIS A 166 -3.32 -12.72 -1.68
C HIS A 166 -1.86 -13.01 -1.34
N LYS A 167 -0.95 -12.85 -2.30
CA LYS A 167 0.47 -13.18 -2.15
C LYS A 167 1.38 -11.98 -2.47
N ASP A 168 1.12 -11.32 -3.59
CA ASP A 168 1.97 -10.24 -4.09
C ASP A 168 1.67 -8.91 -3.39
N ILE A 169 2.60 -7.99 -3.44
CA ILE A 169 2.48 -6.65 -2.88
C ILE A 169 2.90 -5.61 -3.91
N THR A 170 2.51 -4.35 -3.70
CA THR A 170 2.90 -3.25 -4.57
C THR A 170 3.72 -2.21 -3.82
N LEU A 171 4.69 -1.62 -4.52
CA LEU A 171 5.43 -0.48 -3.99
C LEU A 171 4.53 0.76 -3.96
N PRO A 172 4.56 1.54 -2.87
CA PRO A 172 4.03 2.89 -2.89
C PRO A 172 4.65 3.68 -4.04
N PRO A 173 3.85 4.48 -4.78
CA PRO A 173 4.34 5.25 -5.90
C PRO A 173 5.52 6.14 -5.52
N LEU A 174 6.56 6.18 -6.38
CA LEU A 174 7.71 7.03 -6.20
C LEU A 174 7.48 8.35 -6.94
N HIS A 175 7.33 9.44 -6.19
CA HIS A 175 7.28 10.78 -6.76
C HIS A 175 8.70 11.28 -7.05
N SER A 176 8.96 11.73 -8.29
CA SER A 176 10.30 12.09 -8.74
C SER A 176 10.82 13.41 -8.16
N ASN A 177 9.92 14.30 -7.78
CA ASN A 177 10.22 15.60 -7.18
C ASN A 177 9.28 15.84 -6.00
N PRO A 178 9.61 15.36 -4.79
CA PRO A 178 8.82 15.76 -3.62
C PRO A 178 8.93 17.26 -3.47
N SER A 179 7.81 17.96 -3.55
CA SER A 179 7.76 19.39 -3.28
C SER A 179 8.38 19.68 -1.91
N PRO A 180 9.21 20.72 -1.78
CA PRO A 180 9.70 21.12 -0.47
C PRO A 180 8.49 21.29 0.45
N LEU A 181 8.59 20.74 1.65
CA LEU A 181 7.58 20.68 2.71
C LEU A 181 6.65 21.91 2.75
N ALA A 182 5.62 21.93 1.94
CA ALA A 182 4.45 22.72 2.29
C ALA A 182 3.85 22.03 3.52
N LEU A 183 3.82 22.73 4.64
CA LEU A 183 3.05 22.32 5.81
C LEU A 183 1.64 21.97 5.35
N PRO A 184 0.96 21.01 6.00
CA PRO A 184 -0.44 20.75 5.72
C PRO A 184 -1.13 22.11 5.70
N HIS A 185 -1.68 22.51 4.56
CA HIS A 185 -2.42 23.75 4.48
C HIS A 185 -3.48 23.72 5.58
N ALA A 186 -3.65 24.86 6.25
CA ALA A 186 -4.71 25.07 7.22
C ALA A 186 -6.01 24.45 6.70
N PRO A 187 -6.90 23.97 7.59
CA PRO A 187 -8.07 23.18 7.23
C PRO A 187 -8.69 23.77 5.98
N ALA A 188 -8.94 22.92 4.99
CA ALA A 188 -9.59 23.35 3.75
C ALA A 188 -10.82 24.11 4.18
N ASN A 189 -10.70 25.43 4.20
CA ASN A 189 -11.77 26.31 4.61
C ASN A 189 -13.00 25.94 3.77
N LYS A 190 -14.19 26.15 4.32
CA LYS A 190 -15.49 26.01 3.67
C LYS A 190 -15.61 26.76 2.32
N THR A 191 -14.53 27.34 1.82
CA THR A 191 -14.34 28.13 0.61
C THR A 191 -13.45 27.48 -0.43
N ALA A 192 -13.39 26.13 -0.49
CA ALA A 192 -12.78 25.48 -1.64
C ALA A 192 -13.51 25.94 -2.91
N SER A 193 -12.76 26.50 -3.85
CA SER A 193 -13.30 27.04 -5.11
C SER A 193 -13.79 25.91 -6.02
N PHE A 194 -13.20 24.72 -5.89
CA PHE A 194 -13.49 23.55 -6.71
C PHE A 194 -13.90 22.33 -5.86
N LEU A 195 -14.85 21.57 -6.40
CA LEU A 195 -15.23 20.28 -5.85
C LEU A 195 -14.07 19.28 -5.95
N GLY A 196 -13.40 19.26 -7.11
CA GLY A 196 -12.31 18.32 -7.35
C GLY A 196 -11.22 18.85 -8.27
N PHE A 197 -10.00 18.31 -8.08
CA PHE A 197 -8.83 18.58 -8.91
C PHE A 197 -8.35 17.28 -9.56
N MET A 198 -8.05 17.35 -10.85
CA MET A 198 -7.38 16.26 -11.58
C MET A 198 -6.11 16.76 -12.26
N LYS A 199 -5.00 16.05 -12.04
CA LYS A 199 -3.76 16.33 -12.76
C LYS A 199 -3.86 15.82 -14.18
N LEU A 200 -3.60 16.70 -15.16
CA LEU A 200 -3.52 16.34 -16.57
C LEU A 200 -2.16 15.68 -16.84
N ASP A 201 -2.17 14.44 -17.25
CA ASP A 201 -0.97 13.76 -17.75
C ASP A 201 -0.98 13.71 -19.27
N VAL A 202 -0.16 14.53 -19.88
CA VAL A 202 0.01 14.61 -21.34
C VAL A 202 0.53 13.28 -21.93
N LYS A 203 1.20 12.46 -21.13
CA LYS A 203 1.84 11.21 -21.59
C LYS A 203 0.96 9.97 -21.44
N SER A 204 0.01 9.96 -20.52
CA SER A 204 -0.82 8.78 -20.22
C SER A 204 -2.14 8.72 -20.99
N GLN A 205 -2.49 9.78 -21.73
CA GLN A 205 -3.78 9.83 -22.49
C GLN A 205 -3.92 8.77 -23.58
N SER A 206 -2.89 7.98 -23.89
CA SER A 206 -2.92 7.22 -25.15
C SER A 206 -3.05 5.69 -25.05
N GLN A 207 -2.86 5.00 -23.92
CA GLN A 207 -2.72 3.53 -24.01
C GLN A 207 -3.45 2.63 -23.02
N SER A 208 -4.00 3.11 -21.91
CA SER A 208 -4.63 2.23 -20.91
C SER A 208 -6.02 2.67 -20.41
N GLN A 209 -6.53 3.79 -20.88
CA GLN A 209 -7.82 4.32 -20.41
C GLN A 209 -9.00 3.69 -21.16
N SER A 210 -10.01 3.24 -20.40
CA SER A 210 -11.26 2.76 -20.98
C SER A 210 -12.01 3.90 -21.68
N GLN A 211 -12.97 3.56 -22.57
CA GLN A 211 -13.81 4.57 -23.22
C GLN A 211 -14.63 5.36 -22.18
N SER A 212 -15.06 4.72 -21.08
CA SER A 212 -15.78 5.36 -19.99
C SER A 212 -14.91 6.38 -19.22
N ASP A 213 -13.60 6.09 -19.04
CA ASP A 213 -12.69 7.03 -18.39
C ASP A 213 -12.52 8.30 -19.24
N LYS A 214 -12.34 8.12 -20.55
CA LYS A 214 -12.21 9.24 -21.50
C LYS A 214 -13.48 10.11 -21.55
N SER A 215 -14.66 9.48 -21.58
CA SER A 215 -15.94 10.21 -21.55
C SER A 215 -16.07 11.01 -20.26
N LEU A 216 -15.78 10.39 -19.10
CA LEU A 216 -15.88 11.07 -17.81
C LEU A 216 -14.91 12.27 -17.72
N VAL A 217 -13.64 12.11 -18.16
CA VAL A 217 -12.67 13.21 -18.17
C VAL A 217 -13.16 14.36 -19.05
N GLN A 218 -13.66 14.07 -20.25
CA GLN A 218 -14.19 15.08 -21.16
C GLN A 218 -15.40 15.82 -20.57
N GLU A 219 -16.30 15.10 -19.88
CA GLU A 219 -17.43 15.71 -19.18
C GLU A 219 -16.98 16.63 -18.04
N MET A 220 -15.96 16.20 -17.26
CA MET A 220 -15.39 17.00 -16.17
C MET A 220 -14.66 18.25 -16.67
N GLU A 221 -13.93 18.16 -17.81
CA GLU A 221 -13.28 19.33 -18.42
C GLU A 221 -14.27 20.45 -18.81
N GLY A 222 -15.51 20.08 -19.11
CA GLY A 222 -16.58 21.01 -19.38
C GLY A 222 -17.31 21.56 -18.16
N ASP A 223 -16.98 21.11 -16.95
CA ASP A 223 -17.69 21.42 -15.72
C ASP A 223 -16.86 22.35 -14.80
N PRO A 224 -17.37 23.56 -14.46
CA PRO A 224 -16.62 24.56 -13.68
C PRO A 224 -16.31 24.15 -12.24
N GLU A 225 -16.92 23.11 -11.71
CA GLU A 225 -16.61 22.60 -10.36
C GLU A 225 -15.33 21.76 -10.31
N PHE A 226 -14.75 21.41 -11.47
CA PHE A 226 -13.52 20.64 -11.53
C PHE A 226 -12.36 21.47 -12.08
N ALA A 227 -11.23 21.41 -11.38
CA ALA A 227 -9.99 22.06 -11.79
C ALA A 227 -9.04 21.05 -12.45
N PHE A 228 -8.35 21.48 -13.50
CA PHE A 228 -7.36 20.69 -14.22
C PHE A 228 -6.07 21.47 -14.38
N ALA A 229 -4.92 20.84 -14.07
CA ALA A 229 -3.60 21.41 -14.33
C ALA A 229 -2.57 20.30 -14.57
N SER A 230 -1.48 20.63 -15.27
CA SER A 230 -0.34 19.74 -15.47
C SER A 230 0.50 19.55 -14.20
N GLU A 231 0.49 20.57 -13.33
CA GLU A 231 1.16 20.55 -12.03
C GLU A 231 0.14 20.81 -10.92
N PRO A 232 0.27 20.19 -9.75
CA PRO A 232 -0.62 20.40 -8.61
C PRO A 232 -0.29 21.72 -7.92
N LEU A 233 -0.61 22.85 -8.56
CA LEU A 233 -0.18 24.18 -8.14
C LEU A 233 -0.87 24.66 -6.85
N ASP A 234 -2.13 24.33 -6.62
CA ASP A 234 -2.85 24.72 -5.41
C ASP A 234 -3.92 23.70 -5.01
N LEU A 235 -3.45 22.60 -4.44
CA LEU A 235 -4.35 21.52 -3.97
C LEU A 235 -5.26 21.99 -2.81
N GLY A 236 -4.94 23.13 -2.16
CA GLY A 236 -5.77 23.69 -1.09
C GLY A 236 -7.08 24.32 -1.55
N GLU A 237 -7.21 24.62 -2.85
CA GLU A 237 -8.45 25.17 -3.43
C GLU A 237 -9.49 24.08 -3.80
N SER A 238 -9.12 22.81 -3.74
CA SER A 238 -10.00 21.70 -4.09
C SER A 238 -10.28 20.78 -2.89
N ARG A 239 -11.53 20.35 -2.75
CA ARG A 239 -11.91 19.40 -1.69
C ARG A 239 -11.34 18.00 -1.95
N PHE A 240 -11.41 17.54 -3.20
CA PHE A 240 -11.03 16.18 -3.58
C PHE A 240 -9.94 16.18 -4.65
N CYS A 241 -9.02 15.21 -4.57
CA CYS A 241 -8.02 14.94 -5.59
C CYS A 241 -8.41 13.67 -6.35
N LEU A 242 -8.68 13.80 -7.66
CA LEU A 242 -9.18 12.74 -8.50
C LEU A 242 -8.05 12.03 -9.23
N PHE A 243 -8.12 10.70 -9.20
CA PHE A 243 -7.16 9.82 -9.83
C PHE A 243 -7.88 8.76 -10.65
N LEU A 244 -7.52 8.66 -11.92
CA LEU A 244 -7.93 7.51 -12.74
C LEU A 244 -7.04 6.32 -12.40
N TYR A 245 -7.64 5.17 -12.12
CA TYR A 245 -6.87 3.94 -11.95
C TYR A 245 -6.24 3.55 -13.31
N GLY A 246 -4.92 3.52 -13.37
CA GLY A 246 -4.17 3.33 -14.60
C GLY A 246 -3.59 4.62 -15.20
N GLY A 247 -3.93 5.80 -14.64
CA GLY A 247 -3.29 7.07 -14.94
C GLY A 247 -2.03 7.35 -14.11
N ASP A 248 -1.64 8.63 -14.00
CA ASP A 248 -0.54 9.06 -13.13
C ASP A 248 -0.95 9.05 -11.66
N LEU A 249 -0.48 8.04 -10.94
CA LEU A 249 -0.71 7.87 -9.50
C LEU A 249 0.53 8.23 -8.67
N THR A 250 1.58 8.78 -9.27
CA THR A 250 2.85 9.06 -8.58
C THR A 250 2.71 10.11 -7.48
N TRP A 251 1.74 11.00 -7.57
CA TRP A 251 1.50 12.10 -6.62
C TRP A 251 0.44 11.81 -5.55
N VAL A 252 -0.07 10.57 -5.45
CA VAL A 252 -1.07 10.17 -4.43
C VAL A 252 -0.59 10.47 -3.01
N GLY A 253 0.68 10.16 -2.69
CA GLY A 253 1.27 10.46 -1.39
C GLY A 253 1.34 11.97 -1.10
N GLU A 254 1.64 12.77 -2.12
CA GLU A 254 1.67 14.23 -2.02
C GLU A 254 0.28 14.81 -1.78
N ALA A 255 -0.73 14.35 -2.52
CA ALA A 255 -2.12 14.78 -2.33
C ALA A 255 -2.59 14.52 -0.88
N MET A 256 -2.33 13.33 -0.35
CA MET A 256 -2.65 13.02 1.05
C MET A 256 -1.90 13.93 2.02
N ARG A 257 -0.61 14.20 1.77
CA ARG A 257 0.24 15.02 2.64
C ARG A 257 -0.27 16.44 2.79
N VAL A 258 -0.80 17.03 1.72
CA VAL A 258 -1.42 18.37 1.77
C VAL A 258 -2.87 18.35 2.27
N GLY A 259 -3.40 17.18 2.58
CA GLY A 259 -4.75 17.01 3.13
C GLY A 259 -5.84 17.00 2.08
N CYS A 260 -5.54 16.68 0.83
CA CYS A 260 -6.55 16.45 -0.19
C CYS A 260 -7.13 15.03 -0.04
N VAL A 261 -8.46 14.92 0.00
CA VAL A 261 -9.13 13.61 0.08
C VAL A 261 -9.10 12.95 -1.30
N LEU A 262 -8.57 11.72 -1.36
CA LEU A 262 -8.41 11.00 -2.62
C LEU A 262 -9.75 10.49 -3.15
N VAL A 263 -9.94 10.62 -4.46
CA VAL A 263 -11.01 9.95 -5.21
C VAL A 263 -10.37 9.08 -6.27
N VAL A 264 -10.55 7.77 -6.16
CA VAL A 264 -10.01 6.81 -7.13
C VAL A 264 -11.14 6.37 -8.06
N ILE A 265 -11.00 6.73 -9.33
CA ILE A 265 -11.97 6.41 -10.38
C ILE A 265 -11.58 5.08 -11.00
N THR A 266 -12.45 4.08 -10.89
CA THR A 266 -12.20 2.73 -11.38
C THR A 266 -13.49 1.99 -11.68
N ASP A 267 -13.50 1.15 -12.70
CA ASP A 267 -14.64 0.31 -13.11
C ASP A 267 -14.64 -1.09 -12.46
N ARG A 268 -13.64 -1.39 -11.64
CA ARG A 268 -13.44 -2.70 -11.03
C ARG A 268 -12.91 -2.58 -9.59
N PRO A 269 -13.09 -3.60 -8.76
CA PRO A 269 -12.44 -3.67 -7.45
C PRO A 269 -10.91 -3.64 -7.59
N ILE A 270 -10.25 -2.77 -6.84
CA ILE A 270 -8.80 -2.67 -6.81
C ILE A 270 -8.26 -3.65 -5.77
N GLN A 271 -7.34 -4.52 -6.17
CA GLN A 271 -6.73 -5.53 -5.32
C GLN A 271 -5.23 -5.32 -5.10
N ASP A 272 -4.66 -4.31 -5.73
CA ASP A 272 -3.24 -4.01 -5.75
C ASP A 272 -2.90 -2.63 -5.15
N LEU A 273 -3.79 -2.06 -4.34
CA LEU A 273 -3.51 -0.80 -3.64
C LEU A 273 -2.25 -0.93 -2.79
N PRO A 274 -1.34 0.06 -2.83
CA PRO A 274 -0.15 0.04 -2.00
C PRO A 274 -0.52 -0.07 -0.53
N LEU A 275 0.24 -0.88 0.20
CA LEU A 275 0.02 -1.09 1.63
C LEU A 275 -1.39 -1.60 1.99
N ILE A 276 -2.05 -2.33 1.07
CA ILE A 276 -3.42 -2.82 1.24
C ILE A 276 -3.61 -3.70 2.48
N ASP A 277 -2.55 -4.37 2.93
CA ASP A 277 -2.58 -5.22 4.14
C ASP A 277 -2.45 -4.40 5.45
N VAL A 278 -2.16 -3.11 5.33
CA VAL A 278 -1.88 -2.23 6.48
C VAL A 278 -2.86 -1.07 6.53
N VAL A 279 -3.07 -0.39 5.40
CA VAL A 279 -3.89 0.82 5.30
C VAL A 279 -5.33 0.47 4.97
N ARG A 280 -6.25 1.04 5.72
CA ARG A 280 -7.70 0.96 5.45
C ARG A 280 -8.10 2.03 4.44
N TRP A 281 -7.91 1.73 3.17
CA TRP A 281 -8.14 2.67 2.08
C TRP A 281 -9.55 3.29 2.07
N SER A 282 -10.57 2.56 2.50
CA SER A 282 -11.96 3.08 2.60
C SER A 282 -12.14 4.22 3.61
N GLU A 283 -11.18 4.39 4.54
CA GLU A 283 -11.19 5.48 5.51
C GLU A 283 -10.43 6.73 5.04
N ILE A 284 -9.65 6.63 3.96
CA ILE A 284 -8.80 7.72 3.44
C ILE A 284 -9.09 8.08 1.98
N ALA A 285 -9.87 7.27 1.26
CA ALA A 285 -10.19 7.47 -0.16
C ALA A 285 -11.63 7.11 -0.47
N VAL A 286 -12.18 7.76 -1.50
CA VAL A 286 -13.48 7.47 -2.10
C VAL A 286 -13.27 6.71 -3.40
N PHE A 287 -14.05 5.67 -3.66
CA PHE A 287 -14.00 4.89 -4.89
C PHE A 287 -15.26 5.10 -5.70
N VAL A 288 -15.12 5.53 -6.96
CA VAL A 288 -16.25 5.86 -7.85
C VAL A 288 -16.05 5.19 -9.20
N GLY A 289 -17.16 4.68 -9.78
CA GLY A 289 -17.14 4.11 -11.13
C GLY A 289 -17.23 5.21 -12.20
N PRO A 290 -16.51 5.08 -13.35
CA PRO A 290 -16.55 6.09 -14.41
C PRO A 290 -17.85 6.09 -15.21
N ARG A 291 -18.63 4.99 -15.18
CA ARG A 291 -19.84 4.81 -16.03
C ARG A 291 -20.99 5.70 -15.65
N GLY A 292 -21.03 6.21 -14.43
CA GLY A 292 -22.09 7.10 -13.96
C GLY A 292 -21.95 8.55 -14.44
N GLY A 293 -20.85 8.89 -15.13
CA GLY A 293 -20.57 10.24 -15.60
C GLY A 293 -20.35 11.25 -14.47
N VAL A 294 -20.20 12.51 -14.84
CA VAL A 294 -19.96 13.63 -13.90
C VAL A 294 -21.11 13.78 -12.90
N GLY A 295 -22.36 13.55 -13.31
CA GLY A 295 -23.51 13.69 -12.42
C GLY A 295 -23.47 12.74 -11.23
N GLU A 296 -23.10 11.47 -11.45
CA GLU A 296 -22.94 10.50 -10.37
C GLU A 296 -21.73 10.84 -9.49
N LEU A 297 -20.61 11.25 -10.10
CA LEU A 297 -19.41 11.69 -9.36
C LEU A 297 -19.77 12.84 -8.41
N LYS A 298 -20.42 13.88 -8.90
CA LYS A 298 -20.87 15.02 -8.08
C LYS A 298 -21.80 14.57 -6.95
N ARG A 299 -22.77 13.70 -7.27
CA ARG A 299 -23.73 13.18 -6.28
C ARG A 299 -23.01 12.45 -5.15
N VAL A 300 -22.01 11.61 -5.47
CA VAL A 300 -21.24 10.87 -4.48
C VAL A 300 -20.39 11.83 -3.63
N LEU A 301 -19.68 12.76 -4.25
CA LEU A 301 -18.77 13.67 -3.54
C LEU A 301 -19.53 14.69 -2.68
N SER A 302 -20.62 15.26 -3.19
CA SER A 302 -21.48 16.19 -2.43
C SER A 302 -22.25 15.49 -1.30
N GLY A 303 -22.49 14.19 -1.42
CA GLY A 303 -23.09 13.37 -0.37
C GLY A 303 -22.17 13.08 0.83
N ILE A 304 -20.88 13.43 0.75
CA ILE A 304 -19.93 13.27 1.85
C ILE A 304 -20.06 14.46 2.79
N GLY A 305 -20.68 14.23 3.96
CA GLY A 305 -20.83 15.27 5.00
C GLY A 305 -19.48 15.72 5.57
N ASP A 306 -19.44 16.94 6.08
CA ASP A 306 -18.21 17.59 6.56
C ASP A 306 -17.46 16.79 7.63
N GLU A 307 -18.17 16.17 8.56
CA GLU A 307 -17.54 15.31 9.60
C GLU A 307 -16.78 14.13 8.99
N ARG A 308 -17.40 13.43 8.02
CA ARG A 308 -16.76 12.31 7.31
C ARG A 308 -15.58 12.80 6.47
N TYR A 309 -15.76 13.93 5.77
CA TYR A 309 -14.69 14.55 4.98
C TYR A 309 -13.46 14.88 5.82
N GLU A 310 -13.63 15.60 6.95
CA GLU A 310 -12.53 15.96 7.84
C GLU A 310 -11.86 14.74 8.46
N ARG A 311 -12.62 13.72 8.79
CA ARG A 311 -12.07 12.44 9.25
C ARG A 311 -11.20 11.79 8.18
N MET A 312 -11.69 11.64 6.95
CA MET A 312 -10.93 11.06 5.84
C MET A 312 -9.66 11.87 5.55
N ARG A 313 -9.77 13.19 5.55
CA ARG A 313 -8.66 14.11 5.38
C ARG A 313 -7.58 13.90 6.45
N GLY A 314 -7.95 13.94 7.72
CA GLY A 314 -7.03 13.74 8.83
C GLY A 314 -6.34 12.38 8.80
N LEU A 315 -7.08 11.31 8.52
CA LEU A 315 -6.52 9.95 8.39
C LEU A 315 -5.62 9.82 7.16
N GLY A 316 -5.95 10.49 6.06
CA GLY A 316 -5.10 10.57 4.86
C GLY A 316 -3.75 11.22 5.15
N VAL A 317 -3.74 12.35 5.88
CA VAL A 317 -2.49 13.02 6.30
C VAL A 317 -1.63 12.10 7.17
N VAL A 318 -2.24 11.36 8.09
CA VAL A 318 -1.50 10.36 8.90
C VAL A 318 -0.92 9.25 8.02
N ALA A 319 -1.67 8.76 7.04
CA ALA A 319 -1.21 7.71 6.14
C ALA A 319 -0.14 8.18 5.15
N ALA A 320 -0.10 9.47 4.81
CA ALA A 320 0.79 10.04 3.80
C ALA A 320 2.29 9.77 4.08
N GLN A 321 2.71 9.71 5.34
CA GLN A 321 4.09 9.39 5.72
C GLN A 321 4.55 8.04 5.16
N HIS A 322 3.63 7.09 4.98
CA HIS A 322 3.90 5.75 4.47
C HIS A 322 4.12 5.70 2.96
N PHE A 323 3.95 6.81 2.28
CA PHE A 323 4.18 6.96 0.84
C PHE A 323 5.45 7.77 0.53
N VAL A 324 6.16 8.24 1.56
CA VAL A 324 7.39 9.02 1.40
C VAL A 324 8.58 8.07 1.23
N TRP A 325 9.36 8.27 0.15
CA TRP A 325 10.61 7.58 -0.09
C TRP A 325 11.80 8.47 0.31
N ASN A 326 12.31 8.27 1.52
CA ASN A 326 13.48 9.02 1.99
C ASN A 326 14.77 8.58 1.30
N ALA A 327 15.76 9.48 1.21
CA ALA A 327 17.09 9.15 0.68
C ALA A 327 17.72 8.00 1.46
N THR A 328 17.76 8.11 2.78
CA THR A 328 18.05 7.03 3.73
C THR A 328 16.72 6.57 4.33
N PRO A 329 16.41 5.27 4.34
CA PRO A 329 15.17 4.75 4.91
C PRO A 329 14.95 5.23 6.35
N GLN A 330 13.73 5.64 6.64
CA GLN A 330 13.30 6.12 7.95
C GLN A 330 12.13 5.27 8.47
N PRO A 331 12.00 5.08 9.78
CA PRO A 331 10.86 4.36 10.34
C PRO A 331 9.53 4.90 9.81
N TYR A 332 8.61 4.01 9.47
CA TYR A 332 7.29 4.29 8.91
C TYR A 332 7.26 4.89 7.50
N ASP A 333 8.38 5.09 6.83
CA ASP A 333 8.40 5.49 5.42
C ASP A 333 7.97 4.35 4.47
N ALA A 334 7.91 4.65 3.18
CA ALA A 334 7.48 3.69 2.16
C ALA A 334 8.28 2.39 2.19
N PHE A 335 9.61 2.48 2.33
CA PHE A 335 10.45 1.29 2.40
C PHE A 335 10.15 0.43 3.63
N TYR A 336 10.09 1.04 4.82
CA TYR A 336 9.80 0.30 6.06
C TYR A 336 8.40 -0.31 6.05
N MET A 337 7.42 0.35 5.41
CA MET A 337 6.07 -0.20 5.31
C MET A 337 5.97 -1.35 4.32
N VAL A 338 6.77 -1.34 3.23
CA VAL A 338 6.93 -2.50 2.36
C VAL A 338 7.58 -3.67 3.12
N MET A 339 8.61 -3.40 3.95
CA MET A 339 9.18 -4.42 4.84
C MET A 339 8.13 -4.97 5.80
N TYR A 340 7.24 -4.12 6.30
CA TYR A 340 6.16 -4.56 7.19
C TYR A 340 5.14 -5.45 6.47
N GLN A 341 4.78 -5.16 5.23
CA GLN A 341 3.95 -6.08 4.42
C GLN A 341 4.64 -7.43 4.21
N LEU A 342 5.93 -7.44 3.90
CA LEU A 342 6.71 -8.69 3.79
C LEU A 342 6.74 -9.46 5.12
N TRP A 343 6.90 -8.75 6.24
CA TRP A 343 6.83 -9.33 7.58
C TRP A 343 5.48 -9.99 7.85
N LEU A 344 4.37 -9.35 7.50
CA LEU A 344 3.03 -9.92 7.64
C LEU A 344 2.87 -11.17 6.79
N ARG A 345 3.36 -11.16 5.55
CA ARG A 345 3.25 -12.28 4.61
C ARG A 345 4.08 -13.49 4.98
N ARG A 346 5.14 -13.35 5.77
CA ARG A 346 6.00 -14.49 6.18
C ARG A 346 5.25 -15.67 6.80
N HIS A 347 4.13 -15.42 7.45
CA HIS A 347 3.29 -16.47 8.03
C HIS A 347 2.36 -17.12 7.01
N ALA A 348 1.77 -16.34 6.12
CA ALA A 348 0.90 -16.84 5.05
C ALA A 348 1.67 -17.77 4.09
N ILE A 349 2.92 -17.44 3.77
CA ILE A 349 3.83 -18.26 2.95
C ILE A 349 4.02 -19.66 3.54
N ARG A 350 4.14 -19.79 4.85
CA ARG A 350 4.31 -21.09 5.52
C ARG A 350 3.08 -22.00 5.44
N TYR A 351 1.88 -21.45 5.39
CA TYR A 351 0.64 -22.22 5.27
C TYR A 351 0.42 -22.73 3.83
N ALA A 352 0.66 -21.90 2.83
CA ALA A 352 0.54 -22.30 1.43
C ALA A 352 1.48 -23.50 1.07
N ARG A 353 2.60 -23.64 1.77
CA ARG A 353 3.57 -24.72 1.58
C ARG A 353 3.03 -26.12 1.93
N ARG A 354 2.09 -26.25 2.86
CA ARG A 354 1.57 -27.56 3.33
C ARG A 354 0.58 -28.20 2.35
N GLU A 355 0.02 -27.45 1.44
CA GLU A 355 -0.95 -27.92 0.46
C GLU A 355 -0.30 -28.51 -0.81
N TRP A 356 1.02 -28.39 -0.97
CA TRP A 356 1.76 -28.77 -2.19
C TRP A 356 2.78 -29.91 -1.99
N VAL A 357 2.75 -30.58 -0.86
CA VAL A 357 3.62 -31.74 -0.55
C VAL A 357 2.88 -33.03 -0.76
#